data_92cc84b5dd63731a78bb9ce82987bd85
#
_entry.id   92cc84b5dd63731a78bb9ce82987bd85
#
_cell.length_a   1.000
_cell.length_b   1.000
_cell.length_c   1.000
_cell.angle_alpha   90.00
_cell.angle_beta   90.00
_cell.angle_gamma   90.00
#
_symmetry.space_group_name_H-M   'P 1'
#
loop_
_entity.id
_entity.type
_entity.pdbx_description
1 polymer ?
#
loop_
_entity_poly.entity_id
_entity_poly.type
_entity_poly.pdbx_seq_one_letter_code
_entity_poly.pdbx_strand_id
1 'polypeptide(L)'
;MSDNNDVYAKPSNLNPDNERTFAILSHVVGIPFEFFGPLVAYLIFNGKGPFVSHHVKESLNFGITMILWVVILCVSIVGLLVVWAVPCVYVILRIVAAVQASQGVFYKYPLTFRFIK
;
A
#
# COMPACT_ATOMS: atom_id res chain seq x y z
N MET A 1 12.70 -5.73 12.85
CA MET A 1 11.77 -4.66 12.58
C MET A 1 11.98 -3.50 13.51
N SER A 2 11.81 -2.28 13.03
CA SER A 2 11.99 -1.13 13.90
C SER A 2 10.97 -1.13 15.03
N ASP A 3 11.37 -0.56 16.15
CA ASP A 3 10.51 -0.41 17.31
C ASP A 3 9.37 0.54 16.97
N ASN A 4 8.12 0.11 17.16
CA ASN A 4 6.94 0.94 16.93
C ASN A 4 6.95 2.20 17.81
N ASN A 5 7.52 2.11 19.01
CA ASN A 5 7.62 3.27 19.89
C ASN A 5 8.53 4.35 19.29
N ASP A 6 9.60 3.96 18.58
CA ASP A 6 10.49 4.90 17.91
C ASP A 6 9.76 5.66 16.81
N VAL A 7 8.88 4.99 16.08
CA VAL A 7 8.09 5.60 15.01
C VAL A 7 7.16 6.66 15.58
N TYR A 8 6.42 6.31 16.62
CA TYR A 8 5.43 7.22 17.20
C TYR A 8 6.05 8.30 18.07
N ALA A 9 7.33 8.17 18.41
CA ALA A 9 8.06 9.23 19.10
C ALA A 9 8.48 10.37 18.18
N LYS A 10 8.43 10.17 16.86
CA LYS A 10 8.78 11.21 15.88
C LYS A 10 7.62 12.20 15.74
N PRO A 11 7.92 13.48 15.37
CA PRO A 11 6.85 14.46 15.16
C PRO A 11 5.83 13.96 14.13
N SER A 12 4.56 14.15 14.44
CA SER A 12 3.46 13.69 13.59
C SER A 12 2.27 14.61 13.79
N ASN A 13 1.49 14.85 12.73
CA ASN A 13 0.25 15.60 12.79
C ASN A 13 -0.90 14.76 13.32
N LEU A 14 -0.71 13.44 13.39
CA LEU A 14 -1.72 12.50 13.87
C LEU A 14 -1.21 11.80 15.13
N ASN A 15 -2.11 11.46 16.06
CA ASN A 15 -1.72 10.61 17.17
C ASN A 15 -1.46 9.19 16.67
N PRO A 16 -0.74 8.34 17.46
CA PRO A 16 -0.37 7.00 16.99
C PRO A 16 -1.56 6.13 16.56
N ASP A 17 -2.68 6.20 17.27
CA ASP A 17 -3.85 5.40 16.92
C ASP A 17 -4.47 5.85 15.60
N ASN A 18 -4.60 7.16 15.38
CA ASN A 18 -5.13 7.68 14.13
C ASN A 18 -4.18 7.39 12.98
N GLU A 19 -2.87 7.53 13.19
CA GLU A 19 -1.88 7.24 12.17
C GLU A 19 -1.95 5.78 11.74
N ARG A 20 -2.11 4.87 12.69
CA ARG A 20 -2.27 3.45 12.41
C ARG A 20 -3.55 3.18 11.64
N THR A 21 -4.67 3.79 12.06
CA THR A 21 -5.96 3.62 11.40
C THR A 21 -5.90 4.09 9.95
N PHE A 22 -5.34 5.26 9.69
CA PHE A 22 -5.25 5.78 8.32
C PHE A 22 -4.27 4.97 7.46
N ALA A 23 -3.21 4.41 8.07
CA ALA A 23 -2.33 3.50 7.35
C ALA A 23 -3.06 2.24 6.91
N ILE A 24 -3.89 1.66 7.78
CA ILE A 24 -4.72 0.51 7.43
C ILE A 24 -5.66 0.86 6.29
N LEU A 25 -6.34 2.01 6.39
CA LEU A 25 -7.28 2.45 5.37
C LEU A 25 -6.60 2.67 4.02
N SER A 26 -5.35 3.12 4.01
CA SER A 26 -4.61 3.32 2.75
C SER A 26 -4.46 2.04 1.95
N HIS A 27 -4.38 0.90 2.62
CA HIS A 27 -4.30 -0.40 1.95
C HIS A 27 -5.69 -0.93 1.60
N VAL A 28 -6.65 -0.76 2.50
CA VAL A 28 -8.01 -1.30 2.32
C VAL A 28 -8.74 -0.61 1.17
N VAL A 29 -8.61 0.71 1.03
CA VAL A 29 -9.27 1.45 -0.06
C VAL A 29 -8.72 1.05 -1.43
N GLY A 30 -7.53 0.46 -1.49
CA GLY A 30 -6.99 -0.07 -2.73
C GLY A 30 -7.72 -1.31 -3.23
N ILE A 31 -8.49 -2.00 -2.38
CA ILE A 31 -9.22 -3.19 -2.80
C ILE A 31 -10.32 -2.84 -3.79
N PRO A 32 -11.26 -1.91 -3.48
CA PRO A 32 -12.29 -1.50 -4.45
C PRO A 32 -11.80 -0.47 -5.47
N PHE A 33 -10.77 0.32 -5.14
CA PHE A 33 -10.28 1.42 -5.96
C PHE A 33 -8.77 1.34 -6.09
N GLU A 34 -8.30 0.47 -6.97
CA GLU A 34 -6.89 0.04 -7.03
C GLU A 34 -5.89 1.19 -7.14
N PHE A 35 -6.19 2.20 -7.98
CA PHE A 35 -5.31 3.35 -8.16
C PHE A 35 -5.84 4.57 -7.44
N PHE A 36 -7.13 4.87 -7.61
CA PHE A 36 -7.70 6.11 -7.09
C PHE A 36 -7.77 6.12 -5.57
N GLY A 37 -8.07 4.98 -4.94
CA GLY A 37 -8.08 4.88 -3.48
C GLY A 37 -6.72 5.21 -2.87
N PRO A 38 -5.66 4.50 -3.26
CA PRO A 38 -4.31 4.82 -2.77
C PRO A 38 -3.84 6.22 -3.15
N LEU A 39 -4.20 6.72 -4.33
CA LEU A 39 -3.82 8.07 -4.74
C LEU A 39 -4.45 9.11 -3.82
N VAL A 40 -5.74 9.00 -3.54
CA VAL A 40 -6.42 9.92 -2.63
C VAL A 40 -5.83 9.84 -1.23
N ALA A 41 -5.57 8.61 -0.73
CA ALA A 41 -4.96 8.43 0.58
C ALA A 41 -3.57 9.09 0.63
N TYR A 42 -2.78 8.93 -0.42
CA TYR A 42 -1.47 9.57 -0.50
C TYR A 42 -1.58 11.09 -0.45
N LEU A 43 -2.49 11.67 -1.24
CA LEU A 43 -2.65 13.12 -1.30
C LEU A 43 -3.11 13.70 0.04
N ILE A 44 -3.92 12.96 0.79
CA ILE A 44 -4.45 13.43 2.07
C ILE A 44 -3.45 13.24 3.21
N PHE A 45 -2.81 12.06 3.29
CA PHE A 45 -2.10 11.66 4.49
C PHE A 45 -0.58 11.71 4.37
N ASN A 46 -0.01 11.87 3.17
CA ASN A 46 1.44 11.95 3.06
C ASN A 46 1.95 13.19 3.83
N GLY A 47 2.94 12.98 4.67
CA GLY A 47 3.48 14.04 5.51
C GLY A 47 2.78 14.22 6.84
N LYS A 48 1.71 13.48 7.12
CA LYS A 48 0.98 13.57 8.38
C LYS A 48 1.65 12.79 9.52
N GLY A 49 2.64 11.98 9.21
CA GLY A 49 3.43 11.25 10.18
C GLY A 49 4.28 10.21 9.46
N PRO A 50 5.38 9.73 10.10
CA PRO A 50 6.30 8.80 9.43
C PRO A 50 5.64 7.45 9.12
N PHE A 51 4.77 6.95 9.98
CA PHE A 51 4.14 5.65 9.79
C PHE A 51 3.10 5.69 8.67
N VAL A 52 2.15 6.65 8.74
CA VAL A 52 1.11 6.76 7.72
C VAL A 52 1.70 7.16 6.37
N SER A 53 2.73 7.99 6.34
CA SER A 53 3.41 8.38 5.10
C SER A 53 4.04 7.18 4.41
N HIS A 54 4.68 6.29 5.19
CA HIS A 54 5.24 5.05 4.64
C HIS A 54 4.14 4.22 3.97
N HIS A 55 3.01 4.02 4.65
CA HIS A 55 1.97 3.13 4.14
C HIS A 55 1.22 3.72 2.94
N VAL A 56 0.98 5.03 2.89
CA VAL A 56 0.30 5.60 1.73
C VAL A 56 1.20 5.55 0.49
N LYS A 57 2.51 5.75 0.65
CA LYS A 57 3.46 5.60 -0.46
C LYS A 57 3.53 4.15 -0.93
N GLU A 58 3.59 3.21 0.00
CA GLU A 58 3.64 1.80 -0.32
C GLU A 58 2.38 1.33 -1.03
N SER A 59 1.22 1.78 -0.57
CA SER A 59 -0.07 1.45 -1.19
C SER A 59 -0.16 1.98 -2.61
N LEU A 60 0.24 3.23 -2.82
CA LEU A 60 0.20 3.84 -4.16
C LEU A 60 1.20 3.17 -5.11
N ASN A 61 2.42 2.89 -4.63
CA ASN A 61 3.41 2.18 -5.44
C ASN A 61 2.92 0.79 -5.84
N PHE A 62 2.26 0.09 -4.93
CA PHE A 62 1.68 -1.21 -5.23
C PHE A 62 0.60 -1.11 -6.32
N GLY A 63 -0.31 -0.13 -6.19
CA GLY A 63 -1.36 0.08 -7.20
C GLY A 63 -0.79 0.36 -8.58
N ILE A 64 0.21 1.25 -8.66
CA ILE A 64 0.89 1.56 -9.94
C ILE A 64 1.53 0.28 -10.51
N THR A 65 2.23 -0.48 -9.66
CA THR A 65 2.92 -1.70 -10.09
C THR A 65 1.93 -2.73 -10.62
N MET A 66 0.78 -2.89 -9.97
CA MET A 66 -0.24 -3.85 -10.41
C MET A 66 -0.81 -3.48 -11.77
N ILE A 67 -1.03 -2.20 -12.02
CA ILE A 67 -1.49 -1.73 -13.33
C ILE A 67 -0.46 -2.08 -14.41
N LEU A 68 0.82 -1.84 -14.14
CA LEU A 68 1.89 -2.17 -15.07
C LEU A 68 1.94 -3.67 -15.37
N TRP A 69 1.80 -4.51 -14.34
CA TRP A 69 1.78 -5.97 -14.53
C TRP A 69 0.61 -6.41 -15.39
N VAL A 70 -0.59 -5.84 -15.16
CA VAL A 70 -1.76 -6.17 -15.97
C VAL A 70 -1.50 -5.81 -17.45
N VAL A 71 -0.95 -4.63 -17.71
CA VAL A 71 -0.64 -4.21 -19.08
C VAL A 71 0.36 -5.17 -19.74
N ILE A 72 1.44 -5.49 -19.02
CA ILE A 72 2.48 -6.40 -19.53
C ILE A 72 1.88 -7.77 -19.85
N LEU A 73 1.07 -8.31 -18.95
CA LEU A 73 0.46 -9.62 -19.13
C LEU A 73 -0.54 -9.64 -20.27
N CYS A 74 -1.30 -8.55 -20.44
CA CYS A 74 -2.31 -8.47 -21.50
C CYS A 74 -1.70 -8.44 -22.90
N VAL A 75 -0.47 -7.93 -23.06
CA VAL A 75 0.20 -7.92 -24.36
C VAL A 75 0.96 -9.22 -24.64
N SER A 76 1.03 -10.12 -23.67
CA SER A 76 1.69 -11.42 -23.80
C SER A 76 0.65 -12.52 -24.05
N ILE A 77 0.92 -13.42 -24.98
CA ILE A 77 0.03 -14.55 -25.24
C ILE A 77 -0.10 -15.43 -23.99
N VAL A 78 1.04 -15.73 -23.36
CA VAL A 78 1.06 -16.51 -22.11
C VAL A 78 0.39 -15.74 -20.99
N GLY A 79 0.61 -14.42 -20.95
CA GLY A 79 0.02 -13.56 -19.93
C GLY A 79 -1.50 -13.56 -19.97
N LEU A 80 -2.11 -13.64 -21.15
CA LEU A 80 -3.57 -13.68 -21.25
C LEU A 80 -4.17 -14.88 -20.54
N LEU A 81 -3.40 -15.97 -20.43
CA LEU A 81 -3.86 -17.17 -19.72
C LEU A 81 -3.78 -17.04 -18.20
N VAL A 82 -2.91 -16.18 -17.68
CA VAL A 82 -2.66 -16.06 -16.23
C VAL A 82 -3.05 -14.71 -15.65
N VAL A 83 -3.43 -13.72 -16.47
CA VAL A 83 -3.73 -12.36 -16.01
C VAL A 83 -4.88 -12.34 -14.99
N TRP A 84 -5.78 -13.30 -15.09
CA TRP A 84 -6.90 -13.40 -14.14
C TRP A 84 -6.46 -13.66 -12.70
N ALA A 85 -5.24 -14.19 -12.53
CA ALA A 85 -4.69 -14.43 -11.19
C ALA A 85 -4.25 -13.14 -10.50
N VAL A 86 -4.00 -12.06 -11.26
CA VAL A 86 -3.52 -10.79 -10.71
C VAL A 86 -4.47 -10.20 -9.68
N PRO A 87 -5.79 -10.11 -9.94
CA PRO A 87 -6.71 -9.60 -8.93
C PRO A 87 -6.70 -10.39 -7.63
N CYS A 88 -6.54 -11.72 -7.72
CA CYS A 88 -6.50 -12.57 -6.54
C CYS A 88 -5.27 -12.27 -5.68
N VAL A 89 -4.10 -12.20 -6.31
CA VAL A 89 -2.86 -11.89 -5.61
C VAL A 89 -2.92 -10.48 -5.02
N TYR A 90 -3.42 -9.53 -5.78
CA TYR A 90 -3.56 -8.15 -5.36
C TYR A 90 -4.39 -8.02 -4.08
N VAL A 91 -5.56 -8.67 -4.03
CA VAL A 91 -6.43 -8.61 -2.85
C VAL A 91 -5.74 -9.24 -1.64
N ILE A 92 -5.11 -10.41 -1.83
CA ILE A 92 -4.42 -11.11 -0.74
C ILE A 92 -3.31 -10.23 -0.18
N LEU A 93 -2.48 -9.64 -1.03
CA LEU A 93 -1.36 -8.80 -0.57
C LEU A 93 -1.85 -7.54 0.13
N ARG A 94 -2.94 -6.95 -0.33
CA ARG A 94 -3.50 -5.77 0.34
C ARG A 94 -4.06 -6.12 1.72
N ILE A 95 -4.67 -7.27 1.87
CA ILE A 95 -5.13 -7.72 3.18
C ILE A 95 -3.95 -7.95 4.13
N VAL A 96 -2.88 -8.60 3.63
CA VAL A 96 -1.65 -8.80 4.41
C VAL A 96 -1.08 -7.45 4.85
N ALA A 97 -1.01 -6.48 3.94
CA ALA A 97 -0.48 -5.15 4.26
C ALA A 97 -1.34 -4.46 5.32
N ALA A 98 -2.66 -4.58 5.23
CA ALA A 98 -3.56 -3.98 6.22
C ALA A 98 -3.36 -4.61 7.60
N VAL A 99 -3.22 -5.93 7.67
CA VAL A 99 -2.96 -6.65 8.92
C VAL A 99 -1.62 -6.22 9.51
N GLN A 100 -0.57 -6.13 8.68
CA GLN A 100 0.75 -5.69 9.15
C GLN A 100 0.70 -4.26 9.66
N ALA A 101 -0.04 -3.38 8.99
CA ALA A 101 -0.20 -1.99 9.44
C ALA A 101 -0.92 -1.92 10.77
N SER A 102 -1.90 -2.81 11.02
CA SER A 102 -2.60 -2.85 12.30
C SER A 102 -1.68 -3.26 13.44
N GLN A 103 -0.59 -3.98 13.13
CA GLN A 103 0.41 -4.42 14.09
C GLN A 103 1.56 -3.44 14.23
N GLY A 104 1.51 -2.30 13.52
CA GLY A 104 2.56 -1.28 13.58
C GLY A 104 3.79 -1.61 12.72
N VAL A 105 3.69 -2.53 11.79
CA VAL A 105 4.80 -2.97 10.94
C VAL A 105 4.91 -2.07 9.72
N PHE A 106 6.14 -1.69 9.35
CA PHE A 106 6.43 -0.98 8.09
C PHE A 106 6.49 -2.01 6.96
N TYR A 107 5.34 -2.52 6.55
CA TYR A 107 5.26 -3.55 5.53
C TYR A 107 5.64 -2.99 4.16
N LYS A 108 6.35 -3.79 3.38
CA LYS A 108 6.66 -3.50 1.98
C LYS A 108 6.11 -4.61 1.11
N TYR A 109 5.32 -4.23 0.11
CA TYR A 109 4.77 -5.21 -0.83
C TYR A 109 5.89 -5.89 -1.60
N PRO A 110 5.83 -7.22 -1.76
CA PRO A 110 6.82 -7.93 -2.60
C PRO A 110 6.63 -7.57 -4.07
N LEU A 111 7.72 -7.62 -4.83
CA LEU A 111 7.71 -7.44 -6.28
C LEU A 111 7.14 -6.08 -6.71
N THR A 112 7.16 -5.09 -5.85
CA THR A 112 6.66 -3.75 -6.15
C THR A 112 7.81 -2.82 -6.51
N PHE A 113 7.65 -2.09 -7.62
CA PHE A 113 8.60 -1.04 -7.98
C PHE A 113 8.29 0.22 -7.18
N ARG A 114 9.34 0.86 -6.67
CA ARG A 114 9.18 2.04 -5.80
C ARG A 114 9.30 3.32 -6.62
N PHE A 115 8.25 3.65 -7.36
CA PHE A 115 8.22 4.89 -8.15
C PHE A 115 8.18 6.13 -7.26
N ILE A 116 7.52 6.03 -6.12
CA ILE A 116 7.40 7.12 -5.14
C ILE A 116 8.23 6.74 -3.92
N LYS A 117 9.27 7.53 -3.64
CA LYS A 117 10.21 7.24 -2.55
C LYS A 117 10.06 8.19 -1.38
#